data_fa7905b999117eec8d2ba75ee6f481cf
#
_entry.id   fa7905b999117eec8d2ba75ee6f481cf
#
_cell.length_a   1.000
_cell.length_b   1.000
_cell.length_c   1.000
_cell.angle_alpha   90.00
_cell.angle_beta   90.00
_cell.angle_gamma   90.00
#
_symmetry.space_group_name_H-M   'P 1'
#
loop_
_entity.id
_entity.type
_entity.pdbx_description
1 polymer ?
#
loop_
_entity_poly.entity_id
_entity_poly.type
_entity_poly.pdbx_seq_one_letter_code
_entity_poly.pdbx_strand_id
1 'polypeptide(L)'
;HLSLRRQRQMCIRDRLYSGLLRQRNAFTDIAMSVMVLAVASIEWFFWGYSLAFSPTSSKFIGNLYHFGLMHVDMQALPGVANIPVLLYALYQLMFAALTPVIACGAFAGRARVGPVLLFTFCWCTIVYNPIACWTWNSNGWSYMMGGLDYAGGTPVHISSGTAALVISLYLGYKYGSRSMELPARPHNTTCIILGTVFIWFGWFGFNGGS
;
A
#
# COMPACT_ATOMS: atom_id res chain seq x y z
N HIS A 1 19.88 3.37 -0.93
CA HIS A 1 19.62 2.93 -2.32
C HIS A 1 18.32 2.11 -2.50
N LEU A 2 17.88 1.34 -1.50
CA LEU A 2 16.64 0.53 -1.55
C LEU A 2 15.37 1.40 -1.51
N SER A 3 15.35 2.46 -0.71
CA SER A 3 14.19 3.36 -0.58
C SER A 3 13.90 4.15 -1.87
N LEU A 4 14.92 4.67 -2.53
CA LEU A 4 14.80 5.39 -3.81
C LEU A 4 14.32 4.50 -4.96
N ARG A 5 14.69 3.23 -4.97
CA ARG A 5 14.21 2.27 -5.98
C ARG A 5 12.73 1.98 -5.82
N ARG A 6 12.22 1.93 -4.58
CA ARG A 6 10.79 1.70 -4.30
C ARG A 6 9.91 2.92 -4.59
N GLN A 7 10.35 4.14 -4.30
CA GLN A 7 9.64 5.35 -4.72
C GLN A 7 9.46 5.39 -6.25
N ARG A 8 10.45 4.97 -7.02
CA ARG A 8 10.31 4.82 -8.48
C ARG A 8 9.26 3.79 -8.87
N GLN A 9 9.10 2.69 -8.12
CA GLN A 9 8.06 1.69 -8.40
C GLN A 9 6.64 2.24 -8.23
N MET A 10 6.40 3.12 -7.27
CA MET A 10 5.09 3.71 -7.05
C MET A 10 4.70 4.63 -8.22
N CYS A 11 5.58 5.54 -8.63
CA CYS A 11 5.35 6.38 -9.81
C CYS A 11 5.14 5.59 -11.11
N ILE A 12 5.66 4.38 -11.18
CA ILE A 12 5.59 3.50 -12.33
C ILE A 12 4.28 2.72 -12.37
N ARG A 13 3.75 2.28 -11.22
CA ARG A 13 2.41 1.72 -11.12
C ARG A 13 1.34 2.70 -11.57
N ASP A 14 1.48 3.97 -11.22
CA ASP A 14 0.58 5.02 -11.67
C ASP A 14 0.55 5.13 -13.20
N ARG A 15 1.67 4.94 -13.86
CA ARG A 15 1.75 4.91 -15.33
C ARG A 15 1.08 3.67 -15.92
N LEU A 16 1.20 2.51 -15.29
CA LEU A 16 0.50 1.29 -15.73
C LEU A 16 -1.02 1.49 -15.66
N TYR A 17 -1.54 1.95 -14.52
CA TYR A 17 -2.96 2.23 -14.37
C TYR A 17 -3.46 3.32 -15.31
N SER A 18 -2.70 4.41 -15.48
CA SER A 18 -3.07 5.49 -16.39
C SER A 18 -3.15 5.03 -17.84
N GLY A 19 -2.26 4.13 -18.26
CA GLY A 19 -2.26 3.55 -19.61
C GLY A 19 -3.47 2.65 -19.89
N LEU A 20 -3.95 1.93 -18.87
CA LEU A 20 -5.12 1.05 -18.94
C LEU A 20 -6.45 1.80 -18.94
N LEU A 21 -6.48 3.01 -18.39
CA LEU A 21 -7.68 3.82 -18.25
C LEU A 21 -7.93 4.71 -19.49
N ARG A 22 -9.09 5.35 -19.54
CA ARG A 22 -9.40 6.34 -20.57
C ARG A 22 -8.51 7.59 -20.38
N GLN A 23 -7.98 8.16 -21.45
CA GLN A 23 -7.07 9.33 -21.43
C GLN A 23 -7.56 10.47 -20.53
N ARG A 24 -8.84 10.79 -20.54
CA ARG A 24 -9.42 11.87 -19.73
C ARG A 24 -9.31 11.67 -18.20
N ASN A 25 -9.14 10.43 -17.74
CA ASN A 25 -9.06 10.10 -16.32
C ASN A 25 -7.61 9.87 -15.85
N ALA A 26 -6.67 9.69 -16.78
CA ALA A 26 -5.29 9.32 -16.48
C ALA A 26 -4.61 10.28 -15.48
N PHE A 27 -4.76 11.58 -15.69
CA PHE A 27 -4.20 12.60 -14.80
C PHE A 27 -4.81 12.55 -13.39
N THR A 28 -6.14 12.44 -13.31
CA THR A 28 -6.85 12.38 -12.03
C THR A 28 -6.46 11.14 -11.23
N ASP A 29 -6.31 10.00 -11.90
CA ASP A 29 -5.95 8.74 -11.24
C ASP A 29 -4.49 8.75 -10.76
N ILE A 30 -3.56 9.35 -11.53
CA ILE A 30 -2.18 9.57 -11.08
C ILE A 30 -2.15 10.50 -9.85
N ALA A 31 -2.85 11.62 -9.93
CA ALA A 31 -2.91 12.58 -8.82
C ALA A 31 -3.54 11.95 -7.57
N MET A 32 -4.57 11.15 -7.74
CA MET A 32 -5.21 10.40 -6.64
C MET A 32 -4.23 9.43 -5.98
N SER A 33 -3.48 8.66 -6.74
CA SER A 33 -2.48 7.73 -6.21
C SER A 33 -1.41 8.44 -5.39
N VAL A 34 -0.91 9.59 -5.87
CA VAL A 34 0.07 10.42 -5.13
C VAL A 34 -0.52 10.96 -3.83
N MET A 35 -1.76 11.45 -3.87
CA MET A 35 -2.44 11.95 -2.66
C MET A 35 -2.71 10.83 -1.64
N VAL A 36 -3.14 9.66 -2.08
CA VAL A 36 -3.34 8.47 -1.23
C VAL A 36 -2.03 8.08 -0.55
N LEU A 37 -0.93 8.07 -1.29
CA LEU A 37 0.40 7.83 -0.75
C LEU A 37 0.78 8.84 0.34
N ALA A 38 0.53 10.12 0.09
CA ALA A 38 0.81 11.18 1.06
C ALA A 38 -0.01 11.00 2.35
N VAL A 39 -1.31 10.72 2.23
CA VAL A 39 -2.20 10.48 3.39
C VAL A 39 -1.74 9.26 4.19
N ALA A 40 -1.44 8.15 3.53
CA ALA A 40 -0.93 6.96 4.21
C ALA A 40 0.42 7.19 4.89
N SER A 41 1.29 8.01 4.29
CA SER A 41 2.58 8.37 4.88
C SER A 41 2.43 9.23 6.14
N ILE A 42 1.49 10.17 6.14
CA ILE A 42 1.17 11.01 7.30
C ILE A 42 0.59 10.15 8.43
N GLU A 43 -0.35 9.29 8.11
CA GLU A 43 -0.97 8.37 9.07
C GLU A 43 0.09 7.44 9.69
N TRP A 44 0.98 6.87 8.86
CA TRP A 44 2.07 6.02 9.29
C TRP A 44 3.03 6.72 10.24
N PHE A 45 3.39 7.97 9.94
CA PHE A 45 4.26 8.78 10.79
C PHE A 45 3.66 8.98 12.18
N PHE A 46 2.38 9.36 12.27
CA PHE A 46 1.77 9.69 13.55
C PHE A 46 1.53 8.44 14.41
N TRP A 47 0.90 7.41 13.88
CA TRP A 47 0.54 6.22 14.66
C TRP A 47 0.61 4.89 13.92
N GLY A 48 0.60 4.86 12.60
CA GLY A 48 0.56 3.62 11.82
C GLY A 48 1.72 2.69 12.16
N TYR A 49 2.95 3.21 12.18
CA TYR A 49 4.11 2.44 12.60
C TYR A 49 3.96 1.89 14.02
N SER A 50 3.47 2.70 14.94
CA SER A 50 3.27 2.30 16.33
C SER A 50 2.22 1.19 16.47
N LEU A 51 1.08 1.32 15.78
CA LEU A 51 0.02 0.31 15.80
C LEU A 51 0.44 -1.03 15.18
N ALA A 52 1.35 -1.01 14.22
CA ALA A 52 1.86 -2.22 13.57
C ALA A 52 3.04 -2.85 14.33
N PHE A 53 4.00 -2.05 14.81
CA PHE A 53 5.32 -2.53 15.25
C PHE A 53 5.71 -2.16 16.68
N SER A 54 4.76 -1.74 17.53
CA SER A 54 5.05 -1.50 18.93
C SER A 54 5.59 -2.77 19.62
N PRO A 55 6.66 -2.67 20.43
CA PRO A 55 7.23 -3.80 21.14
C PRO A 55 6.32 -4.36 22.24
N THR A 56 5.39 -3.55 22.74
CA THR A 56 4.41 -3.92 23.76
C THR A 56 3.00 -4.07 23.16
N SER A 57 2.92 -4.53 21.92
CA SER A 57 1.65 -4.76 21.23
C SER A 57 0.83 -5.89 21.87
N SER A 58 -0.50 -5.80 21.71
CA SER A 58 -1.37 -6.95 21.90
C SER A 58 -1.23 -7.93 20.72
N LYS A 59 -1.90 -9.08 20.80
CA LYS A 59 -1.94 -10.06 19.68
C LYS A 59 -2.60 -9.49 18.40
N PHE A 60 -3.40 -8.44 18.51
CA PHE A 60 -4.24 -7.92 17.44
C PHE A 60 -3.84 -6.54 16.96
N ILE A 61 -3.30 -5.68 17.84
CA ILE A 61 -2.95 -4.31 17.50
C ILE A 61 -1.89 -3.79 18.47
N GLY A 62 -0.99 -2.95 17.97
CA GLY A 62 -0.01 -2.24 18.78
C GLY A 62 -0.64 -1.13 19.63
N ASN A 63 0.20 -0.46 20.38
CA ASN A 63 -0.15 0.72 21.16
C ASN A 63 0.51 1.98 20.56
N LEU A 64 0.47 3.11 21.25
CA LEU A 64 1.04 4.38 20.82
C LEU A 64 2.49 4.62 21.31
N TYR A 65 3.25 3.56 21.60
CA TYR A 65 4.63 3.67 22.07
C TYR A 65 5.55 4.44 21.12
N HIS A 66 5.37 4.26 19.83
CA HIS A 66 6.13 4.94 18.78
C HIS A 66 5.34 6.10 18.12
N PHE A 67 4.39 6.72 18.83
CA PHE A 67 3.63 7.84 18.28
C PHE A 67 4.56 8.95 17.78
N GLY A 68 4.35 9.42 16.54
CA GLY A 68 5.23 10.39 15.89
C GLY A 68 6.67 9.91 15.69
N LEU A 69 6.87 8.59 15.55
CA LEU A 69 8.18 7.91 15.49
C LEU A 69 9.05 8.14 16.73
N MET A 70 8.48 8.44 17.89
CA MET A 70 9.23 8.44 19.16
C MET A 70 9.87 7.08 19.42
N HIS A 71 11.04 7.06 20.03
CA HIS A 71 11.84 5.86 20.30
C HIS A 71 12.24 5.06 19.04
N VAL A 72 12.18 5.69 17.87
CA VAL A 72 12.68 5.15 16.60
C VAL A 72 13.99 5.85 16.30
N ASP A 73 15.09 5.16 16.55
CA ASP A 73 16.43 5.71 16.45
C ASP A 73 17.29 4.97 15.40
N MET A 74 18.59 5.27 15.40
CA MET A 74 19.57 4.65 14.52
C MET A 74 20.17 3.36 15.10
N GLN A 75 19.69 2.88 16.25
CA GLN A 75 20.15 1.61 16.82
C GLN A 75 19.62 0.43 15.99
N ALA A 76 20.33 -0.69 16.09
CA ALA A 76 19.93 -1.90 15.38
C ALA A 76 18.60 -2.46 15.91
N LEU A 77 17.74 -2.91 15.00
CA LEU A 77 16.49 -3.57 15.37
C LEU A 77 16.80 -4.87 16.13
N PRO A 78 16.22 -5.11 17.30
CA PRO A 78 16.41 -6.36 18.02
C PRO A 78 16.04 -7.58 17.14
N GLY A 79 16.97 -8.54 17.02
CA GLY A 79 16.78 -9.74 16.21
C GLY A 79 17.08 -9.59 14.71
N VAL A 80 17.36 -8.38 14.23
CA VAL A 80 17.79 -8.13 12.84
C VAL A 80 19.13 -7.41 12.85
N ALA A 81 20.20 -8.16 12.73
CA ALA A 81 21.55 -7.60 12.74
C ALA A 81 21.71 -6.53 11.63
N ASN A 82 22.26 -5.38 12.02
CA ASN A 82 22.71 -4.29 11.14
C ASN A 82 21.64 -3.44 10.42
N ILE A 83 20.36 -3.52 10.79
CA ILE A 83 19.34 -2.62 10.23
C ILE A 83 18.89 -1.64 11.33
N PRO A 84 19.12 -0.32 11.17
CA PRO A 84 18.58 0.69 12.08
C PRO A 84 17.03 0.68 12.12
N VAL A 85 16.46 0.87 13.31
CA VAL A 85 14.99 0.90 13.50
C VAL A 85 14.33 1.93 12.61
N LEU A 86 14.94 3.11 12.45
CA LEU A 86 14.44 4.15 11.56
C LEU A 86 14.41 3.69 10.08
N LEU A 87 15.43 2.98 9.62
CA LEU A 87 15.46 2.45 8.26
C LEU A 87 14.37 1.37 8.06
N TYR A 88 14.14 0.55 9.08
CA TYR A 88 13.05 -0.42 9.07
C TYR A 88 11.68 0.26 9.03
N ALA A 89 11.47 1.31 9.83
CA ALA A 89 10.22 2.07 9.82
C ALA A 89 9.94 2.70 8.44
N LEU A 90 10.97 3.25 7.78
CA LEU A 90 10.87 3.76 6.41
C LEU A 90 10.65 2.66 5.38
N TYR A 91 11.24 1.49 5.59
CA TYR A 91 11.00 0.32 4.75
C TYR A 91 9.55 -0.13 4.82
N GLN A 92 9.00 -0.23 6.01
CA GLN A 92 7.62 -0.62 6.25
C GLN A 92 6.61 0.45 5.81
N LEU A 93 6.97 1.74 5.85
CA LEU A 93 6.19 2.82 5.26
C LEU A 93 5.87 2.54 3.79
N MET A 94 6.81 1.99 3.02
CA MET A 94 6.58 1.71 1.60
C MET A 94 5.46 0.69 1.38
N PHE A 95 5.34 -0.30 2.26
CA PHE A 95 4.23 -1.26 2.22
C PHE A 95 2.91 -0.61 2.64
N ALA A 96 2.91 0.17 3.73
CA ALA A 96 1.74 0.88 4.21
C ALA A 96 1.18 1.85 3.16
N ALA A 97 2.05 2.60 2.49
CA ALA A 97 1.65 3.56 1.46
C ALA A 97 1.25 2.90 0.14
N LEU A 98 1.89 1.76 -0.23
CA LEU A 98 1.59 1.04 -1.46
C LEU A 98 0.23 0.33 -1.41
N THR A 99 -0.15 -0.21 -0.25
CA THR A 99 -1.33 -1.06 -0.12
C THR A 99 -2.64 -0.35 -0.50
N PRO A 100 -2.96 0.85 0.02
CA PRO A 100 -4.15 1.58 -0.41
C PRO A 100 -4.07 2.04 -1.88
N VAL A 101 -2.87 2.28 -2.43
CA VAL A 101 -2.71 2.59 -3.86
C VAL A 101 -3.10 1.40 -4.74
N ILE A 102 -2.87 0.16 -4.31
CA ILE A 102 -3.36 -1.02 -5.04
C ILE A 102 -4.88 -1.01 -5.09
N ALA A 103 -5.55 -0.71 -3.98
CA ALA A 103 -7.01 -0.63 -3.93
C ALA A 103 -7.59 0.53 -4.77
N CYS A 104 -6.79 1.58 -5.06
CA CYS A 104 -7.24 2.74 -5.84
C CYS A 104 -7.72 2.39 -7.26
N GLY A 105 -7.28 1.27 -7.84
CA GLY A 105 -7.80 0.79 -9.11
C GLY A 105 -9.33 0.61 -9.11
N ALA A 106 -9.92 0.27 -7.97
CA ALA A 106 -11.36 0.13 -7.80
C ALA A 106 -12.11 1.48 -7.81
N PHE A 107 -11.45 2.56 -7.43
CA PHE A 107 -12.02 3.92 -7.43
C PHE A 107 -11.89 4.62 -8.79
N ALA A 108 -11.01 4.14 -9.67
CA ALA A 108 -10.60 4.81 -10.90
C ALA A 108 -11.78 5.28 -11.76
N GLY A 109 -11.91 6.60 -11.91
CA GLY A 109 -12.99 7.25 -12.66
C GLY A 109 -14.41 7.00 -12.13
N ARG A 110 -14.57 6.62 -10.85
CA ARG A 110 -15.86 6.37 -10.18
C ARG A 110 -16.06 7.21 -8.92
N ALA A 111 -15.01 7.44 -8.16
CA ALA A 111 -15.09 8.13 -6.87
C ALA A 111 -14.46 9.53 -6.93
N ARG A 112 -14.92 10.42 -6.05
CA ARG A 112 -14.31 11.73 -5.82
C ARG A 112 -13.09 11.61 -4.92
N VAL A 113 -12.13 12.51 -5.09
CA VAL A 113 -10.86 12.49 -4.35
C VAL A 113 -11.05 12.55 -2.83
N GLY A 114 -11.84 13.50 -2.32
CA GLY A 114 -12.03 13.69 -0.88
C GLY A 114 -12.45 12.41 -0.14
N PRO A 115 -13.56 11.75 -0.54
CA PRO A 115 -13.97 10.47 0.03
C PRO A 115 -12.91 9.37 -0.05
N VAL A 116 -12.11 9.31 -1.13
CA VAL A 116 -11.02 8.33 -1.26
C VAL A 116 -9.91 8.59 -0.26
N LEU A 117 -9.54 9.85 -0.02
CA LEU A 117 -8.52 10.20 0.97
C LEU A 117 -8.98 9.89 2.40
N LEU A 118 -10.24 10.19 2.72
CA LEU A 118 -10.82 9.83 4.01
C LEU A 118 -10.88 8.31 4.21
N PHE A 119 -11.33 7.58 3.17
CA PHE A 119 -11.31 6.12 3.18
C PHE A 119 -9.89 5.60 3.43
N THR A 120 -8.89 6.13 2.71
CA THR A 120 -7.48 5.70 2.86
C THR A 120 -7.01 5.86 4.30
N PHE A 121 -7.25 7.03 4.89
CA PHE A 121 -6.86 7.32 6.27
C PHE A 121 -7.49 6.35 7.26
N CYS A 122 -8.81 6.16 7.20
CA CYS A 122 -9.52 5.23 8.09
C CYS A 122 -9.12 3.77 7.82
N TRP A 123 -8.99 3.39 6.56
CA TRP A 123 -8.67 2.02 6.18
C TRP A 123 -7.25 1.62 6.59
N CYS A 124 -6.26 2.50 6.45
CA CYS A 124 -4.90 2.24 6.93
C CYS A 124 -4.91 2.00 8.44
N THR A 125 -5.58 2.87 9.20
CA THR A 125 -5.63 2.75 10.67
C THR A 125 -6.39 1.50 11.14
N ILE A 126 -7.55 1.20 10.54
CA ILE A 126 -8.47 0.15 11.06
C ILE A 126 -8.17 -1.22 10.46
N VAL A 127 -7.66 -1.29 9.23
CA VAL A 127 -7.47 -2.55 8.51
C VAL A 127 -6.01 -2.87 8.32
N TYR A 128 -5.24 -1.98 7.68
CA TYR A 128 -3.86 -2.28 7.33
C TYR A 128 -2.97 -2.47 8.57
N ASN A 129 -2.97 -1.53 9.50
CA ASN A 129 -2.08 -1.58 10.67
C ASN A 129 -2.32 -2.82 11.55
N PRO A 130 -3.58 -3.20 11.87
CA PRO A 130 -3.83 -4.45 12.59
C PRO A 130 -3.33 -5.67 11.82
N ILE A 131 -3.59 -5.79 10.52
CA ILE A 131 -3.15 -6.95 9.73
C ILE A 131 -1.62 -7.00 9.65
N ALA A 132 -0.94 -5.87 9.52
CA ALA A 132 0.52 -5.79 9.57
C ALA A 132 1.07 -6.22 10.96
N CYS A 133 0.40 -5.82 12.05
CA CYS A 133 0.70 -6.27 13.40
C CYS A 133 0.54 -7.79 13.52
N TRP A 134 -0.54 -8.37 13.03
CA TRP A 134 -0.77 -9.83 13.09
C TRP A 134 0.33 -10.63 12.40
N THR A 135 0.80 -10.11 11.26
CA THR A 135 1.67 -10.86 10.34
C THR A 135 3.15 -10.66 10.64
N TRP A 136 3.57 -9.45 10.99
CA TRP A 136 5.00 -9.09 11.06
C TRP A 136 5.49 -8.69 12.44
N ASN A 137 4.59 -8.39 13.39
CA ASN A 137 4.99 -8.14 14.77
C ASN A 137 5.21 -9.47 15.49
N SER A 138 6.30 -9.59 16.25
CA SER A 138 6.62 -10.80 17.03
C SER A 138 5.52 -11.21 18.02
N ASN A 139 4.72 -10.25 18.49
CA ASN A 139 3.60 -10.48 19.39
C ASN A 139 2.28 -10.75 18.64
N GLY A 140 2.25 -10.59 17.31
CA GLY A 140 1.06 -10.80 16.49
C GLY A 140 0.60 -12.26 16.51
N TRP A 141 -0.72 -12.46 16.52
CA TRP A 141 -1.28 -13.82 16.64
C TRP A 141 -0.86 -14.74 15.48
N SER A 142 -0.83 -14.23 14.25
CA SER A 142 -0.44 -15.01 13.07
C SER A 142 1.05 -15.35 13.09
N TYR A 143 1.90 -14.38 13.48
CA TYR A 143 3.32 -14.61 13.67
C TYR A 143 3.60 -15.67 14.73
N MET A 144 2.94 -15.56 15.88
CA MET A 144 3.08 -16.52 16.99
C MET A 144 2.60 -17.94 16.64
N MET A 145 1.67 -18.08 15.69
CA MET A 145 1.24 -19.38 15.16
C MET A 145 2.20 -19.97 14.11
N GLY A 146 3.30 -19.28 13.80
CA GLY A 146 4.27 -19.71 12.79
C GLY A 146 3.88 -19.35 11.37
N GLY A 147 2.98 -18.39 11.17
CA GLY A 147 2.64 -17.84 9.85
C GLY A 147 3.85 -17.19 9.20
N LEU A 148 4.16 -17.59 7.97
CA LEU A 148 5.28 -17.05 7.20
C LEU A 148 4.75 -16.17 6.06
N ASP A 149 5.05 -14.90 6.13
CA ASP A 149 4.73 -13.91 5.08
C ASP A 149 5.86 -12.90 4.94
N TYR A 150 6.81 -13.19 4.05
CA TYR A 150 8.01 -12.38 3.88
C TYR A 150 7.77 -11.09 3.08
N ALA A 151 6.86 -11.10 2.14
CA ALA A 151 6.68 -10.03 1.18
C ALA A 151 5.30 -9.35 1.23
N GLY A 152 4.47 -9.69 2.20
CA GLY A 152 3.17 -9.03 2.40
C GLY A 152 2.04 -9.63 1.56
N GLY A 153 2.00 -10.95 1.38
CA GLY A 153 0.86 -11.62 0.76
C GLY A 153 -0.45 -11.29 1.48
N THR A 154 -0.43 -11.33 2.81
CA THR A 154 -1.59 -11.05 3.67
C THR A 154 -1.83 -9.55 3.87
N PRO A 155 -0.90 -8.77 4.48
CA PRO A 155 -1.18 -7.37 4.82
C PRO A 155 -1.26 -6.45 3.61
N VAL A 156 -0.62 -6.79 2.50
CA VAL A 156 -0.64 -5.96 1.29
C VAL A 156 -1.64 -6.49 0.27
N HIS A 157 -1.46 -7.73 -0.21
CA HIS A 157 -2.20 -8.19 -1.39
C HIS A 157 -3.61 -8.69 -1.07
N ILE A 158 -3.79 -9.50 -0.03
CA ILE A 158 -5.13 -9.97 0.36
C ILE A 158 -5.97 -8.80 0.85
N SER A 159 -5.44 -7.95 1.72
CA SER A 159 -6.18 -6.82 2.27
C SER A 159 -6.61 -5.81 1.18
N SER A 160 -5.69 -5.39 0.31
CA SER A 160 -6.00 -4.46 -0.77
C SER A 160 -6.91 -5.07 -1.84
N GLY A 161 -6.72 -6.36 -2.17
CA GLY A 161 -7.55 -7.07 -3.13
C GLY A 161 -8.99 -7.23 -2.64
N THR A 162 -9.16 -7.59 -1.37
CA THR A 162 -10.49 -7.67 -0.73
C THR A 162 -11.15 -6.30 -0.68
N ALA A 163 -10.42 -5.25 -0.29
CA ALA A 163 -10.93 -3.88 -0.31
C ALA A 163 -11.36 -3.47 -1.72
N ALA A 164 -10.54 -3.74 -2.74
CA ALA A 164 -10.87 -3.43 -4.13
C ALA A 164 -12.12 -4.18 -4.62
N LEU A 165 -12.30 -5.44 -4.24
CA LEU A 165 -13.49 -6.23 -4.54
C LEU A 165 -14.74 -5.59 -3.92
N VAL A 166 -14.72 -5.32 -2.62
CA VAL A 166 -15.86 -4.71 -1.90
C VAL A 166 -16.20 -3.33 -2.47
N ILE A 167 -15.20 -2.49 -2.71
CA ILE A 167 -15.38 -1.17 -3.32
C ILE A 167 -16.03 -1.30 -4.71
N SER A 168 -15.55 -2.24 -5.52
CA SER A 168 -16.07 -2.46 -6.86
C SER A 168 -17.53 -2.93 -6.84
N LEU A 169 -17.89 -3.78 -5.90
CA LEU A 169 -19.27 -4.21 -5.69
C LEU A 169 -20.17 -3.06 -5.22
N TYR A 170 -19.69 -2.26 -4.27
CA TYR A 170 -20.42 -1.13 -3.72
C TYR A 170 -20.66 -0.01 -4.74
N LEU A 171 -19.62 0.37 -5.49
CA LEU A 171 -19.73 1.41 -6.51
C LEU A 171 -20.46 0.94 -7.79
N GLY A 172 -20.59 -0.36 -7.98
CA GLY A 172 -21.30 -0.94 -9.12
C GLY A 172 -20.63 -0.66 -10.47
N TYR A 173 -21.42 -0.76 -11.53
CA TYR A 173 -20.92 -0.56 -12.90
C TYR A 173 -20.56 0.92 -13.16
N LYS A 174 -19.44 1.14 -13.85
CA LYS A 174 -19.06 2.47 -14.31
C LYS A 174 -20.08 3.01 -15.32
N TYR A 175 -20.52 4.25 -15.16
CA TYR A 175 -21.44 4.92 -16.09
C TYR A 175 -20.91 4.78 -17.53
N GLY A 176 -21.74 4.26 -18.45
CA GLY A 176 -21.37 4.00 -19.85
C GLY A 176 -20.72 2.63 -20.13
N SER A 177 -20.54 1.76 -19.12
CA SER A 177 -20.08 0.37 -19.29
C SER A 177 -21.21 -0.63 -19.52
N ARG A 178 -22.47 -0.17 -19.54
CA ARG A 178 -23.65 -1.02 -19.77
C ARG A 178 -23.85 -1.45 -21.22
N SER A 179 -23.21 -0.76 -22.18
CA SER A 179 -23.14 -1.25 -23.55
C SER A 179 -22.01 -2.28 -23.65
N MET A 180 -22.36 -3.55 -23.72
CA MET A 180 -21.45 -4.67 -24.00
C MET A 180 -20.71 -4.52 -25.36
N GLU A 181 -20.85 -3.38 -26.03
CA GLU A 181 -20.50 -3.22 -27.43
C GLU A 181 -19.08 -2.72 -27.68
N LEU A 182 -18.36 -2.18 -26.69
CA LEU A 182 -16.96 -1.76 -26.91
C LEU A 182 -16.09 -2.06 -25.70
N PRO A 183 -15.14 -3.00 -25.80
CA PRO A 183 -14.12 -3.18 -24.77
C PRO A 183 -13.37 -1.87 -24.58
N ALA A 184 -13.13 -1.48 -23.32
CA ALA A 184 -12.35 -0.29 -22.98
C ALA A 184 -10.94 -0.47 -23.59
N ARG A 185 -10.64 0.25 -24.67
CA ARG A 185 -9.30 0.20 -25.29
C ARG A 185 -8.33 0.98 -24.41
N PRO A 186 -7.17 0.38 -24.07
CA PRO A 186 -6.10 1.12 -23.41
C PRO A 186 -5.70 2.33 -24.25
N HIS A 187 -5.51 3.49 -23.62
CA HIS A 187 -5.19 4.68 -24.41
C HIS A 187 -3.70 4.76 -24.77
N ASN A 188 -2.83 4.08 -24.02
CA ASN A 188 -1.39 4.14 -24.24
C ASN A 188 -0.68 2.83 -23.87
N THR A 189 -0.50 1.97 -24.87
CA THR A 189 0.17 0.67 -24.73
C THR A 189 1.65 0.82 -24.32
N THR A 190 2.33 1.86 -24.77
CA THR A 190 3.73 2.12 -24.40
C THR A 190 3.86 2.37 -22.91
N CYS A 191 2.95 3.17 -22.31
CA CYS A 191 2.93 3.39 -20.87
C CYS A 191 2.67 2.09 -20.10
N ILE A 192 1.81 1.21 -20.60
CA ILE A 192 1.54 -0.09 -19.99
C ILE A 192 2.81 -0.95 -19.99
N ILE A 193 3.46 -1.08 -21.13
CA ILE A 193 4.69 -1.88 -21.28
C ILE A 193 5.79 -1.35 -20.34
N LEU A 194 6.06 -0.04 -20.38
CA LEU A 194 7.05 0.58 -19.51
C LEU A 194 6.71 0.38 -18.03
N GLY A 195 5.47 0.60 -17.64
CA GLY A 195 5.01 0.36 -16.27
C GLY A 195 5.22 -1.09 -15.83
N THR A 196 4.88 -2.04 -16.70
CA THR A 196 5.05 -3.48 -16.44
C THR A 196 6.53 -3.86 -16.26
N VAL A 197 7.39 -3.43 -17.19
CA VAL A 197 8.85 -3.71 -17.11
C VAL A 197 9.45 -3.17 -15.83
N PHE A 198 9.09 -1.96 -15.46
CA PHE A 198 9.60 -1.36 -14.23
C PHE A 198 9.07 -2.04 -12.96
N ILE A 199 7.78 -2.42 -12.94
CA ILE A 199 7.23 -3.20 -11.83
C ILE A 199 7.97 -4.52 -11.73
N TRP A 200 8.14 -5.23 -12.83
CA TRP A 200 8.83 -6.52 -12.87
C TRP A 200 10.27 -6.40 -12.36
N PHE A 201 11.04 -5.45 -12.88
CA PHE A 201 12.39 -5.20 -12.40
C PHE A 201 12.44 -4.89 -10.88
N GLY A 202 11.53 -4.05 -10.41
CA GLY A 202 11.46 -3.69 -8.99
C GLY A 202 11.00 -4.86 -8.10
N TRP A 203 10.25 -5.83 -8.67
CA TRP A 203 9.79 -7.00 -7.92
C TRP A 203 10.92 -7.94 -7.51
N PHE A 204 12.00 -7.99 -8.27
CA PHE A 204 13.22 -8.70 -7.83
C PHE A 204 13.78 -8.11 -6.52
N GLY A 205 13.79 -6.78 -6.40
CA GLY A 205 14.20 -6.12 -5.15
C GLY A 205 13.17 -6.26 -4.03
N PHE A 206 11.89 -6.34 -4.37
CA PHE A 206 10.79 -6.50 -3.41
C PHE A 206 10.86 -7.87 -2.70
N ASN A 207 10.93 -8.95 -3.45
CA ASN A 207 11.00 -10.29 -2.91
C ASN A 207 12.40 -10.66 -2.43
N GLY A 208 13.45 -10.29 -3.15
CA GLY A 208 14.82 -10.60 -2.77
C GLY A 208 15.32 -9.84 -1.53
N GLY A 209 14.72 -8.67 -1.22
CA GLY A 209 15.00 -7.90 -0.02
C GLY A 209 14.21 -8.32 1.22
N SER A 210 13.18 -9.13 1.05
CA SER A 210 12.34 -9.61 2.14
C SER A 210 12.69 -11.01 2.56
#